data_c2c6b981d46d5c379b4527d9688e2744
#
_entry.id   c2c6b981d46d5c379b4527d9688e2744
#
_cell.length_a   1.000
_cell.length_b   1.000
_cell.length_c   1.000
_cell.angle_alpha   90.00
_cell.angle_beta   90.00
_cell.angle_gamma   90.00
#
_symmetry.space_group_name_H-M   'P 1'
#
loop_
_entity.id
_entity.type
_entity.pdbx_description
1 polymer ?
#
loop_
_entity_poly.entity_id
_entity_poly.type
_entity_poly.pdbx_seq_one_letter_code
_entity_poly.pdbx_strand_id
1 'polypeptide(L)'
;MHSIKGILVVILCAISSILMAQERCRSLDTLYKSWYEDGWTDLSVVEKSLMSISQDSLKDDSSKILFRFLGSCYLYQKQDLGGTCREGFESFLHDRMNHGIYDYSYLEAAVMLGDCYYATNDMVQAETVYRNGILRCQDILDSCYLGHVIYGKLLNTYTAQGDSVMTPVMHEQIQKSYIKYYSLVHPELAKDSLGLSLSDKYDLLKVSLNISTGVLGDKKKMCEALVSIGDFLIDVENYNEAIYENSLALKFCDNDTRFAILYNIGFCFAMEEEWSSALTYLNKAAEEEKRFIGSIDKNILDLIKLCKKK
;
A
#
# COMPACT_ATOMS: atom_id res chain seq x y z
N MET A 1 -45.19 -13.92 -42.94
CA MET A 1 -44.27 -12.79 -42.71
C MET A 1 -44.16 -12.31 -41.26
N HIS A 2 -45.04 -12.72 -40.32
CA HIS A 2 -44.95 -12.28 -38.91
C HIS A 2 -43.93 -13.04 -38.06
N SER A 3 -43.54 -14.28 -38.44
CA SER A 3 -42.60 -15.11 -37.67
C SER A 3 -41.13 -14.63 -37.74
N ILE A 4 -40.69 -14.09 -38.88
CA ILE A 4 -39.30 -13.67 -39.10
C ILE A 4 -38.96 -12.40 -38.29
N LYS A 5 -39.93 -11.46 -38.21
CA LYS A 5 -39.71 -10.23 -37.40
C LYS A 5 -39.58 -10.51 -35.90
N GLY A 6 -40.37 -11.49 -35.40
CA GLY A 6 -40.26 -11.90 -33.98
C GLY A 6 -38.91 -12.54 -33.64
N ILE A 7 -38.39 -13.41 -34.52
CA ILE A 7 -37.08 -14.05 -34.36
C ILE A 7 -35.96 -13.01 -34.44
N LEU A 8 -36.06 -12.04 -35.34
CA LEU A 8 -35.03 -10.98 -35.46
C LEU A 8 -34.95 -10.09 -34.20
N VAL A 9 -36.09 -9.75 -33.59
CA VAL A 9 -36.16 -8.99 -32.35
C VAL A 9 -35.54 -9.76 -31.19
N VAL A 10 -35.84 -11.07 -31.07
CA VAL A 10 -35.26 -11.91 -30.03
C VAL A 10 -33.72 -12.02 -30.18
N ILE A 11 -33.24 -12.19 -31.43
CA ILE A 11 -31.79 -12.23 -31.70
C ILE A 11 -31.13 -10.89 -31.40
N LEU A 12 -31.73 -9.76 -31.78
CA LEU A 12 -31.20 -8.42 -31.47
C LEU A 12 -31.19 -8.15 -29.97
N CYS A 13 -32.23 -8.56 -29.23
CA CYS A 13 -32.24 -8.46 -27.77
C CYS A 13 -31.18 -9.35 -27.12
N ALA A 14 -30.97 -10.57 -27.63
CA ALA A 14 -29.92 -11.46 -27.15
C ALA A 14 -28.52 -10.90 -27.43
N ILE A 15 -28.27 -10.38 -28.63
CA ILE A 15 -27.00 -9.75 -29.02
C ILE A 15 -26.74 -8.49 -28.17
N SER A 16 -27.76 -7.64 -27.98
CA SER A 16 -27.64 -6.46 -27.13
C SER A 16 -27.39 -6.83 -25.69
N SER A 17 -28.00 -7.87 -25.14
CA SER A 17 -27.76 -8.38 -23.81
C SER A 17 -26.35 -8.95 -23.66
N ILE A 18 -25.82 -9.63 -24.69
CA ILE A 18 -24.44 -10.15 -24.69
C ILE A 18 -23.42 -8.99 -24.77
N LEU A 19 -23.65 -8.00 -25.62
CA LEU A 19 -22.80 -6.81 -25.72
C LEU A 19 -22.78 -6.01 -24.43
N MET A 20 -23.93 -5.80 -23.80
CA MET A 20 -24.05 -5.13 -22.51
C MET A 20 -23.36 -5.93 -21.37
N ALA A 21 -23.45 -7.26 -21.41
CA ALA A 21 -22.73 -8.11 -20.46
C ALA A 21 -21.20 -8.04 -20.66
N GLN A 22 -20.74 -8.03 -21.91
CA GLN A 22 -19.32 -7.87 -22.26
C GLN A 22 -18.77 -6.49 -21.87
N GLU A 23 -19.54 -5.42 -22.05
CA GLU A 23 -19.17 -4.07 -21.64
C GLU A 23 -19.08 -3.93 -20.11
N ARG A 24 -19.96 -4.60 -19.36
CA ARG A 24 -19.98 -4.62 -17.90
C ARG A 24 -18.84 -5.44 -17.30
N CYS A 25 -18.49 -6.59 -17.91
CA CYS A 25 -17.28 -7.33 -17.53
C CYS A 25 -16.02 -6.48 -17.75
N ARG A 26 -15.93 -5.75 -18.86
CA ARG A 26 -14.81 -4.80 -19.10
C ARG A 26 -14.74 -3.70 -18.04
N SER A 27 -15.86 -3.25 -17.48
CA SER A 27 -15.85 -2.24 -16.42
C SER A 27 -15.33 -2.79 -15.08
N LEU A 28 -15.66 -4.04 -14.73
CA LEU A 28 -15.11 -4.71 -13.54
C LEU A 28 -13.60 -4.96 -13.68
N ASP A 29 -13.16 -5.48 -14.82
CA ASP A 29 -11.74 -5.71 -15.10
C ASP A 29 -10.96 -4.40 -15.10
N THR A 30 -11.54 -3.32 -15.60
CA THR A 30 -10.93 -2.00 -15.58
C THR A 30 -10.81 -1.45 -14.15
N LEU A 31 -11.83 -1.61 -13.32
CA LEU A 31 -11.82 -1.24 -11.92
C LEU A 31 -10.78 -2.06 -11.14
N TYR A 32 -10.74 -3.36 -11.38
CA TYR A 32 -9.75 -4.25 -10.76
C TYR A 32 -8.33 -3.84 -11.15
N LYS A 33 -8.10 -3.60 -12.43
CA LYS A 33 -6.79 -3.18 -12.94
C LYS A 33 -6.36 -1.84 -12.34
N SER A 34 -7.25 -0.86 -12.29
CA SER A 34 -6.93 0.44 -11.68
C SER A 34 -6.66 0.34 -10.18
N TRP A 35 -7.33 -0.58 -9.49
CA TRP A 35 -7.05 -0.84 -8.08
C TRP A 35 -5.69 -1.49 -7.87
N TYR A 36 -5.37 -2.49 -8.70
CA TYR A 36 -4.14 -3.27 -8.61
C TYR A 36 -2.89 -2.48 -9.01
N GLU A 37 -2.98 -1.62 -10.06
CA GLU A 37 -1.83 -0.87 -10.59
C GLU A 37 -1.56 0.44 -9.83
N ASP A 38 -2.61 1.20 -9.48
CA ASP A 38 -2.47 2.58 -9.02
C ASP A 38 -3.07 2.83 -7.63
N GLY A 39 -3.81 1.85 -7.08
CA GLY A 39 -4.75 2.11 -5.98
C GLY A 39 -5.83 3.11 -6.40
N TRP A 40 -6.94 3.16 -5.70
CA TRP A 40 -7.98 4.13 -6.01
C TRP A 40 -7.70 5.47 -5.31
N THR A 41 -7.44 6.52 -6.08
CA THR A 41 -7.21 7.87 -5.56
C THR A 41 -8.50 8.67 -5.38
N ASP A 42 -9.54 8.40 -6.19
CA ASP A 42 -10.86 9.04 -6.11
C ASP A 42 -11.96 8.02 -5.85
N LEU A 43 -12.28 7.82 -4.58
CA LEU A 43 -13.33 6.89 -4.15
C LEU A 43 -14.73 7.28 -4.63
N SER A 44 -14.99 8.53 -4.98
CA SER A 44 -16.30 8.97 -5.47
C SER A 44 -16.56 8.45 -6.89
N VAL A 45 -15.52 8.34 -7.71
CA VAL A 45 -15.58 7.74 -9.05
C VAL A 45 -15.80 6.23 -8.94
N VAL A 46 -15.07 5.57 -8.03
CA VAL A 46 -15.21 4.14 -7.77
C VAL A 46 -16.62 3.80 -7.30
N GLU A 47 -17.16 4.55 -6.35
CA GLU A 47 -18.51 4.39 -5.83
C GLU A 47 -19.56 4.45 -6.94
N LYS A 48 -19.51 5.50 -7.78
CA LYS A 48 -20.42 5.65 -8.93
C LYS A 48 -20.30 4.47 -9.90
N SER A 49 -19.09 4.01 -10.16
CA SER A 49 -18.84 2.88 -11.05
C SER A 49 -19.43 1.59 -10.47
N LEU A 50 -19.19 1.29 -9.19
CA LEU A 50 -19.78 0.14 -8.52
C LEU A 50 -21.31 0.20 -8.48
N MET A 51 -21.88 1.36 -8.15
CA MET A 51 -23.35 1.57 -8.14
C MET A 51 -23.99 1.44 -9.51
N SER A 52 -23.26 1.70 -10.58
CA SER A 52 -23.77 1.54 -11.95
C SER A 52 -23.92 0.08 -12.38
N ILE A 53 -23.29 -0.86 -11.67
CA ILE A 53 -23.29 -2.27 -11.99
C ILE A 53 -24.42 -2.95 -11.20
N SER A 54 -25.45 -3.43 -11.90
CA SER A 54 -26.50 -4.24 -11.27
C SER A 54 -26.00 -5.67 -11.04
N GLN A 55 -26.07 -6.15 -9.79
CA GLN A 55 -25.66 -7.52 -9.45
C GLN A 55 -26.46 -8.58 -10.24
N ASP A 56 -27.74 -8.35 -10.48
CA ASP A 56 -28.60 -9.26 -11.25
C ASP A 56 -28.16 -9.42 -12.72
N SER A 57 -27.36 -8.47 -13.20
CA SER A 57 -26.81 -8.51 -14.56
C SER A 57 -25.51 -9.31 -14.68
N LEU A 58 -24.87 -9.68 -13.57
CA LEU A 58 -23.68 -10.51 -13.54
C LEU A 58 -24.07 -11.98 -13.64
N LYS A 59 -23.78 -12.59 -14.78
CA LYS A 59 -24.29 -13.94 -15.12
C LYS A 59 -23.42 -15.06 -14.56
N ASP A 60 -22.13 -14.85 -14.48
CA ASP A 60 -21.17 -15.84 -14.01
C ASP A 60 -20.71 -15.57 -12.58
N ASP A 61 -20.30 -16.62 -11.89
CA ASP A 61 -19.94 -16.54 -10.49
C ASP A 61 -18.62 -15.78 -10.28
N SER A 62 -17.69 -15.86 -11.23
CA SER A 62 -16.42 -15.12 -11.17
C SER A 62 -16.66 -13.61 -11.21
N SER A 63 -17.53 -13.12 -12.07
CA SER A 63 -17.91 -11.69 -12.11
C SER A 63 -18.59 -11.24 -10.82
N LYS A 64 -19.44 -12.09 -10.20
CA LYS A 64 -20.07 -11.78 -8.92
C LYS A 64 -19.05 -11.70 -7.78
N ILE A 65 -18.11 -12.64 -7.76
CA ILE A 65 -17.03 -12.67 -6.76
C ILE A 65 -16.14 -11.43 -6.93
N LEU A 66 -15.73 -11.10 -8.16
CA LEU A 66 -14.92 -9.92 -8.43
C LEU A 66 -15.65 -8.62 -8.04
N PHE A 67 -16.95 -8.52 -8.33
CA PHE A 67 -17.75 -7.36 -7.91
C PHE A 67 -17.80 -7.21 -6.39
N ARG A 68 -18.02 -8.30 -5.65
CA ARG A 68 -18.00 -8.28 -4.17
C ARG A 68 -16.63 -7.92 -3.63
N PHE A 69 -15.58 -8.48 -4.20
CA PHE A 69 -14.20 -8.16 -3.84
C PHE A 69 -13.90 -6.66 -4.01
N LEU A 70 -14.23 -6.08 -5.16
CA LEU A 70 -14.04 -4.64 -5.41
C LEU A 70 -14.89 -3.76 -4.47
N GLY A 71 -16.11 -4.20 -4.16
CA GLY A 71 -16.95 -3.58 -3.14
C GLY A 71 -16.30 -3.60 -1.76
N SER A 72 -15.67 -4.72 -1.40
CA SER A 72 -14.91 -4.85 -0.14
C SER A 72 -13.67 -3.98 -0.12
N CYS A 73 -12.91 -3.88 -1.22
CA CYS A 73 -11.78 -2.96 -1.34
C CYS A 73 -12.22 -1.50 -1.14
N TYR A 74 -13.37 -1.11 -1.72
CA TYR A 74 -13.94 0.21 -1.53
C TYR A 74 -14.32 0.47 -0.06
N LEU A 75 -15.04 -0.46 0.59
CA LEU A 75 -15.42 -0.36 1.99
C LEU A 75 -14.18 -0.32 2.91
N TYR A 76 -13.17 -1.12 2.61
CA TYR A 76 -11.91 -1.14 3.34
C TYR A 76 -11.22 0.24 3.30
N GLN A 77 -11.13 0.87 2.14
CA GLN A 77 -10.58 2.22 2.03
C GLN A 77 -11.43 3.30 2.72
N LYS A 78 -12.73 3.07 2.84
CA LYS A 78 -13.66 3.90 3.62
C LYS A 78 -13.57 3.64 5.13
N GLN A 79 -12.77 2.68 5.57
CA GLN A 79 -12.69 2.23 6.96
C GLN A 79 -14.01 1.62 7.47
N ASP A 80 -14.89 1.18 6.58
CA ASP A 80 -16.09 0.40 6.92
C ASP A 80 -15.76 -1.10 6.88
N LEU A 81 -15.14 -1.56 7.96
CA LEU A 81 -14.56 -2.90 8.08
C LEU A 81 -15.57 -3.96 8.58
N GLY A 82 -16.86 -3.70 8.42
CA GLY A 82 -17.96 -4.56 8.87
C GLY A 82 -18.15 -5.85 8.07
N GLY A 83 -19.28 -6.53 8.34
CA GLY A 83 -19.60 -7.83 7.75
C GLY A 83 -19.57 -7.87 6.22
N THR A 84 -20.15 -6.87 5.57
CA THR A 84 -20.19 -6.80 4.09
C THR A 84 -18.78 -6.69 3.49
N CYS A 85 -17.88 -5.94 4.14
CA CYS A 85 -16.48 -5.85 3.73
C CYS A 85 -15.79 -7.22 3.82
N ARG A 86 -15.98 -7.95 4.93
CA ARG A 86 -15.41 -9.28 5.14
C ARG A 86 -15.92 -10.31 4.15
N GLU A 87 -17.23 -10.37 3.93
CA GLU A 87 -17.87 -11.35 3.03
C GLU A 87 -17.30 -11.32 1.60
N GLY A 88 -16.96 -10.15 1.08
CA GLY A 88 -16.36 -10.05 -0.25
C GLY A 88 -14.92 -10.57 -0.30
N PHE A 89 -14.11 -10.29 0.72
CA PHE A 89 -12.76 -10.86 0.83
C PHE A 89 -12.78 -12.36 1.06
N GLU A 90 -13.67 -12.85 1.93
CA GLU A 90 -13.86 -14.28 2.16
C GLU A 90 -14.25 -15.03 0.88
N SER A 91 -15.22 -14.50 0.13
CA SER A 91 -15.66 -15.07 -1.15
C SER A 91 -14.52 -15.12 -2.17
N PHE A 92 -13.72 -14.06 -2.25
CA PHE A 92 -12.58 -13.99 -3.16
C PHE A 92 -11.48 -14.99 -2.78
N LEU A 93 -11.09 -15.04 -1.50
CA LEU A 93 -10.10 -15.99 -1.02
C LEU A 93 -10.53 -17.43 -1.22
N HIS A 94 -11.80 -17.74 -0.96
CA HIS A 94 -12.35 -19.06 -1.19
C HIS A 94 -12.31 -19.48 -2.66
N ASP A 95 -12.66 -18.57 -3.58
CA ASP A 95 -12.57 -18.81 -5.02
C ASP A 95 -11.12 -19.09 -5.44
N ARG A 96 -10.17 -18.24 -5.02
CA ARG A 96 -8.75 -18.42 -5.30
C ARG A 96 -8.21 -19.75 -4.77
N MET A 97 -8.62 -20.14 -3.57
CA MET A 97 -8.26 -21.45 -2.97
C MET A 97 -8.77 -22.61 -3.80
N ASN A 98 -10.02 -22.57 -4.26
CA ASN A 98 -10.62 -23.61 -5.08
C ASN A 98 -9.91 -23.80 -6.43
N HIS A 99 -9.28 -22.75 -6.94
CA HIS A 99 -8.50 -22.78 -8.18
C HIS A 99 -7.00 -22.93 -7.97
N GLY A 100 -6.53 -23.04 -6.73
CA GLY A 100 -5.10 -23.19 -6.38
C GLY A 100 -4.28 -21.94 -6.72
N ILE A 101 -4.88 -20.74 -6.73
CA ILE A 101 -4.24 -19.48 -7.08
C ILE A 101 -3.81 -18.76 -5.81
N TYR A 102 -2.49 -18.67 -5.56
CA TYR A 102 -1.88 -18.08 -4.38
C TYR A 102 -0.87 -17.01 -4.80
N ASP A 103 -1.35 -16.01 -5.52
CA ASP A 103 -0.58 -14.89 -6.03
C ASP A 103 -0.63 -13.65 -5.08
N TYR A 104 -0.07 -12.54 -5.54
CA TYR A 104 -0.07 -11.29 -4.80
C TYR A 104 -1.49 -10.84 -4.40
N SER A 105 -2.49 -11.01 -5.29
CA SER A 105 -3.87 -10.61 -5.00
C SER A 105 -4.52 -11.45 -3.88
N TYR A 106 -4.15 -12.73 -3.79
CA TYR A 106 -4.56 -13.58 -2.67
C TYR A 106 -3.97 -13.08 -1.35
N LEU A 107 -2.65 -12.78 -1.34
CA LEU A 107 -1.96 -12.30 -0.15
C LEU A 107 -2.54 -10.96 0.32
N GLU A 108 -2.81 -10.06 -0.60
CA GLU A 108 -3.40 -8.75 -0.32
C GLU A 108 -4.82 -8.86 0.26
N ALA A 109 -5.66 -9.69 -0.35
CA ALA A 109 -6.99 -9.99 0.19
C ALA A 109 -6.93 -10.62 1.60
N ALA A 110 -5.95 -11.48 1.86
CA ALA A 110 -5.74 -12.06 3.18
C ALA A 110 -5.31 -11.00 4.21
N VAL A 111 -4.44 -10.06 3.83
CA VAL A 111 -4.08 -8.93 4.70
C VAL A 111 -5.31 -8.09 5.04
N MET A 112 -6.09 -7.69 4.03
CA MET A 112 -7.28 -6.85 4.24
C MET A 112 -8.36 -7.56 5.08
N LEU A 113 -8.60 -8.84 4.84
CA LEU A 113 -9.56 -9.62 5.65
C LEU A 113 -9.08 -9.74 7.10
N GLY A 114 -7.81 -10.03 7.31
CA GLY A 114 -7.23 -10.07 8.65
C GLY A 114 -7.35 -8.73 9.38
N ASP A 115 -7.14 -7.61 8.68
CA ASP A 115 -7.33 -6.27 9.23
C ASP A 115 -8.79 -5.98 9.61
N CYS A 116 -9.75 -6.47 8.81
CA CYS A 116 -11.18 -6.36 9.16
C CYS A 116 -11.50 -7.12 10.46
N TYR A 117 -10.96 -8.32 10.64
CA TYR A 117 -11.13 -9.08 11.88
C TYR A 117 -10.41 -8.42 13.06
N TYR A 118 -9.19 -7.93 12.84
CA TYR A 118 -8.43 -7.21 13.87
C TYR A 118 -9.17 -5.95 14.35
N ALA A 119 -9.68 -5.13 13.43
CA ALA A 119 -10.42 -3.92 13.74
C ALA A 119 -11.74 -4.19 14.50
N THR A 120 -12.35 -5.35 14.29
CA THR A 120 -13.55 -5.80 15.02
C THR A 120 -13.23 -6.60 16.28
N ASN A 121 -11.96 -6.60 16.70
CA ASN A 121 -11.45 -7.29 17.90
C ASN A 121 -11.60 -8.83 17.86
N ASP A 122 -11.72 -9.42 16.67
CA ASP A 122 -11.71 -10.87 16.48
C ASP A 122 -10.28 -11.35 16.17
N MET A 123 -9.44 -11.36 17.22
CA MET A 123 -8.01 -11.66 17.10
C MET A 123 -7.75 -13.08 16.62
N VAL A 124 -8.63 -14.03 16.95
CA VAL A 124 -8.48 -15.44 16.56
C VAL A 124 -8.65 -15.61 15.05
N GLN A 125 -9.66 -14.96 14.47
CA GLN A 125 -9.86 -14.99 13.03
C GLN A 125 -8.78 -14.18 12.30
N ALA A 126 -8.38 -13.03 12.83
CA ALA A 126 -7.27 -12.24 12.28
C ALA A 126 -5.98 -13.08 12.19
N GLU A 127 -5.58 -13.74 13.28
CA GLU A 127 -4.44 -14.65 13.29
C GLU A 127 -4.58 -15.77 12.25
N THR A 128 -5.74 -16.42 12.22
CA THR A 128 -6.00 -17.53 11.30
C THR A 128 -5.82 -17.11 9.85
N VAL A 129 -6.37 -15.95 9.47
CA VAL A 129 -6.30 -15.43 8.10
C VAL A 129 -4.87 -15.05 7.73
N TYR A 130 -4.15 -14.32 8.59
CA TYR A 130 -2.76 -13.96 8.33
C TYR A 130 -1.85 -15.18 8.19
N ARG A 131 -1.99 -16.18 9.09
CA ARG A 131 -1.21 -17.42 9.01
C ARG A 131 -1.50 -18.20 7.73
N ASN A 132 -2.76 -18.27 7.30
CA ASN A 132 -3.13 -18.91 6.04
C ASN A 132 -2.53 -18.15 4.83
N GLY A 133 -2.53 -16.82 4.84
CA GLY A 133 -1.85 -16.00 3.84
C GLY A 133 -0.37 -16.33 3.74
N ILE A 134 0.32 -16.35 4.87
CA ILE A 134 1.74 -16.71 4.96
C ILE A 134 1.98 -18.12 4.41
N LEU A 135 1.21 -19.10 4.88
CA LEU A 135 1.42 -20.51 4.52
C LEU A 135 1.22 -20.77 3.02
N ARG A 136 0.24 -20.12 2.41
CA ARG A 136 -0.12 -20.36 1.01
C ARG A 136 0.71 -19.55 0.01
N CYS A 137 1.20 -18.41 0.42
CA CYS A 137 1.97 -17.50 -0.44
C CYS A 137 3.48 -17.56 -0.18
N GLN A 138 4.01 -18.65 0.38
CA GLN A 138 5.43 -18.78 0.74
C GLN A 138 6.38 -18.43 -0.39
N ASP A 139 6.04 -18.79 -1.63
CA ASP A 139 6.90 -18.58 -2.79
C ASP A 139 7.08 -17.10 -3.15
N ILE A 140 6.14 -16.22 -2.74
CA ILE A 140 6.18 -14.79 -3.07
C ILE A 140 6.44 -13.89 -1.85
N LEU A 141 6.36 -14.41 -0.62
CA LEU A 141 6.48 -13.60 0.60
C LEU A 141 7.77 -12.79 0.65
N ASP A 142 8.88 -13.41 0.27
CA ASP A 142 10.20 -12.79 0.35
C ASP A 142 10.50 -11.84 -0.81
N SER A 143 9.66 -11.86 -1.85
CA SER A 143 9.85 -11.07 -3.06
C SER A 143 8.85 -9.90 -3.19
N CYS A 144 7.94 -9.72 -2.23
CA CYS A 144 6.96 -8.66 -2.26
C CYS A 144 6.87 -7.90 -0.94
N TYR A 145 6.46 -6.64 -1.03
CA TYR A 145 6.26 -5.75 0.12
C TYR A 145 5.28 -6.35 1.14
N LEU A 146 4.21 -7.02 0.69
CA LEU A 146 3.22 -7.61 1.60
C LEU A 146 3.77 -8.73 2.49
N GLY A 147 4.91 -9.33 2.12
CA GLY A 147 5.50 -10.42 2.89
C GLY A 147 5.85 -9.98 4.32
N HIS A 148 6.58 -8.88 4.49
CA HIS A 148 6.89 -8.38 5.83
C HIS A 148 5.70 -7.66 6.49
N VAL A 149 4.78 -7.07 5.70
CA VAL A 149 3.55 -6.48 6.21
C VAL A 149 2.69 -7.50 6.95
N ILE A 150 2.45 -8.67 6.35
CA ILE A 150 1.60 -9.70 6.97
C ILE A 150 2.21 -10.27 8.27
N TYR A 151 3.55 -10.38 8.35
CA TYR A 151 4.22 -10.74 9.60
C TYR A 151 4.05 -9.65 10.67
N GLY A 152 4.10 -8.36 10.27
CA GLY A 152 3.84 -7.23 11.16
C GLY A 152 2.41 -7.22 11.71
N LYS A 153 1.43 -7.53 10.85
CA LYS A 153 0.02 -7.68 11.27
C LYS A 153 -0.16 -8.82 12.27
N LEU A 154 0.50 -9.94 12.02
CA LEU A 154 0.46 -11.09 12.92
C LEU A 154 1.13 -10.77 14.26
N LEU A 155 2.25 -10.04 14.25
CA LEU A 155 2.88 -9.54 15.48
C LEU A 155 1.92 -8.68 16.30
N ASN A 156 1.24 -7.72 15.65
CA ASN A 156 0.27 -6.86 16.33
C ASN A 156 -0.86 -7.69 16.96
N THR A 157 -1.30 -8.75 16.27
CA THR A 157 -2.33 -9.67 16.76
C THR A 157 -1.85 -10.39 18.01
N TYR A 158 -0.65 -10.98 18.01
CA TYR A 158 -0.08 -11.64 19.18
C TYR A 158 0.16 -10.69 20.35
N THR A 159 0.62 -9.47 20.06
CA THR A 159 0.79 -8.44 21.08
C THR A 159 -0.55 -8.08 21.73
N ALA A 160 -1.60 -7.92 20.94
CA ALA A 160 -2.94 -7.64 21.44
C ALA A 160 -3.54 -8.80 22.27
N GLN A 161 -3.17 -10.05 21.94
CA GLN A 161 -3.54 -11.25 22.70
C GLN A 161 -2.69 -11.42 23.97
N GLY A 162 -1.61 -10.67 24.14
CA GLY A 162 -0.66 -10.83 25.24
C GLY A 162 0.23 -12.09 25.10
N ASP A 163 0.39 -12.62 23.88
CA ASP A 163 1.22 -13.79 23.61
C ASP A 163 2.71 -13.46 23.66
N SER A 164 3.31 -13.63 24.82
CA SER A 164 4.72 -13.38 25.06
C SER A 164 5.68 -14.37 24.38
N VAL A 165 5.17 -15.51 23.91
CA VAL A 165 5.97 -16.55 23.22
C VAL A 165 6.09 -16.24 21.73
N MET A 166 4.97 -15.93 21.10
CA MET A 166 4.95 -15.69 19.66
C MET A 166 5.44 -14.29 19.26
N THR A 167 5.33 -13.31 20.13
CA THR A 167 5.79 -11.94 19.86
C THR A 167 7.27 -11.88 19.43
N PRO A 168 8.26 -12.44 20.17
CA PRO A 168 9.66 -12.43 19.74
C PRO A 168 9.91 -13.24 18.47
N VAL A 169 9.17 -14.35 18.27
CA VAL A 169 9.28 -15.16 17.04
C VAL A 169 8.87 -14.34 15.83
N MET A 170 7.80 -13.58 15.94
CA MET A 170 7.34 -12.71 14.83
C MET A 170 8.32 -11.56 14.58
N HIS A 171 8.93 -10.97 15.59
CA HIS A 171 9.99 -9.97 15.38
C HIS A 171 11.13 -10.53 14.53
N GLU A 172 11.59 -11.75 14.83
CA GLU A 172 12.63 -12.40 14.02
C GLU A 172 12.20 -12.67 12.58
N GLN A 173 10.95 -13.12 12.37
CA GLN A 173 10.44 -13.38 11.03
C GLN A 173 10.28 -12.11 10.19
N ILE A 174 9.78 -11.04 10.79
CA ILE A 174 9.70 -9.72 10.14
C ILE A 174 11.10 -9.27 9.71
N GLN A 175 12.08 -9.38 10.60
CA GLN A 175 13.45 -9.02 10.31
C GLN A 175 14.00 -9.78 9.11
N LYS A 176 13.85 -11.09 9.09
CA LYS A 176 14.31 -11.93 7.98
C LYS A 176 13.62 -11.58 6.65
N SER A 177 12.30 -11.46 6.68
CA SER A 177 11.51 -11.15 5.49
C SER A 177 11.83 -9.76 4.93
N TYR A 178 11.97 -8.75 5.81
CA TYR A 178 12.31 -7.40 5.39
C TYR A 178 13.70 -7.31 4.77
N ILE A 179 14.73 -7.90 5.42
CA ILE A 179 16.09 -7.91 4.91
C ILE A 179 16.12 -8.57 3.52
N LYS A 180 15.37 -9.66 3.33
CA LYS A 180 15.32 -10.37 2.06
C LYS A 180 14.63 -9.54 0.97
N TYR A 181 13.49 -8.94 1.28
CA TYR A 181 12.78 -8.03 0.38
C TYR A 181 13.66 -6.83 0.00
N TYR A 182 14.24 -6.17 0.99
CA TYR A 182 15.08 -5.00 0.79
C TYR A 182 16.31 -5.31 -0.07
N SER A 183 16.95 -6.46 0.15
CA SER A 183 18.07 -6.93 -0.66
C SER A 183 17.70 -7.22 -2.12
N LEU A 184 16.44 -7.54 -2.41
CA LEU A 184 15.95 -7.74 -3.77
C LEU A 184 15.64 -6.42 -4.48
N VAL A 185 15.08 -5.46 -3.75
CA VAL A 185 14.70 -4.15 -4.29
C VAL A 185 15.91 -3.23 -4.43
N HIS A 186 16.87 -3.33 -3.52
CA HIS A 186 18.08 -2.52 -3.44
C HIS A 186 19.35 -3.38 -3.45
N PRO A 187 19.67 -4.08 -4.56
CA PRO A 187 20.77 -5.01 -4.61
C PRO A 187 22.15 -4.34 -4.45
N GLU A 188 22.27 -3.05 -4.73
CA GLU A 188 23.47 -2.24 -4.49
C GLU A 188 23.76 -2.07 -3.01
N LEU A 189 22.73 -1.82 -2.19
CA LEU A 189 22.84 -1.69 -0.73
C LEU A 189 23.05 -3.03 -0.02
N ALA A 190 22.57 -4.12 -0.63
CA ALA A 190 22.76 -5.46 -0.12
C ALA A 190 24.19 -5.97 -0.36
N LYS A 191 24.86 -5.52 -1.44
CA LYS A 191 26.23 -5.91 -1.80
C LYS A 191 27.28 -5.19 -0.96
N ASP A 192 27.07 -3.92 -0.72
CA ASP A 192 27.81 -3.22 0.31
C ASP A 192 27.24 -3.68 1.66
N SER A 193 27.91 -4.59 2.28
CA SER A 193 27.74 -4.80 3.71
C SER A 193 28.17 -3.49 4.40
N LEU A 194 27.32 -2.48 4.37
CA LEU A 194 27.49 -1.18 5.02
C LEU A 194 27.62 -1.34 6.54
N GLY A 195 28.16 -2.47 7.02
CA GLY A 195 28.39 -2.73 8.42
C GLY A 195 27.18 -2.43 9.31
N LEU A 196 25.99 -2.37 8.71
CA LEU A 196 24.76 -2.12 9.43
C LEU A 196 24.64 -3.15 10.53
N SER A 197 24.74 -2.69 11.76
CA SER A 197 24.49 -3.52 12.92
C SER A 197 23.08 -4.13 12.80
N LEU A 198 22.88 -5.27 13.43
CA LEU A 198 21.52 -5.84 13.56
C LEU A 198 20.51 -4.82 14.14
N SER A 199 21.01 -3.86 14.94
CA SER A 199 20.23 -2.76 15.50
C SER A 199 19.72 -1.81 14.41
N ASP A 200 20.56 -1.42 13.47
CA ASP A 200 20.18 -0.49 12.39
C ASP A 200 19.16 -1.14 11.44
N LYS A 201 19.38 -2.42 11.16
CA LYS A 201 18.39 -3.22 10.40
C LYS A 201 17.07 -3.39 11.16
N TYR A 202 17.11 -3.49 12.46
CA TYR A 202 15.93 -3.58 13.32
C TYR A 202 15.16 -2.26 13.40
N ASP A 203 15.83 -1.12 13.40
CA ASP A 203 15.19 0.19 13.37
C ASP A 203 14.48 0.43 12.02
N LEU A 204 15.09 0.01 10.91
CA LEU A 204 14.42 -0.03 9.59
C LEU A 204 13.20 -0.93 9.60
N LEU A 205 13.24 -2.03 10.34
CA LEU A 205 12.09 -2.93 10.51
C LEU A 205 10.96 -2.32 11.32
N LYS A 206 11.28 -1.61 12.40
CA LYS A 206 10.25 -0.85 13.16
C LYS A 206 9.56 0.15 12.26
N VAL A 207 10.32 0.79 11.40
CA VAL A 207 9.81 1.72 10.40
C VAL A 207 8.90 1.02 9.41
N SER A 208 9.30 -0.12 8.87
CA SER A 208 8.47 -0.97 8.01
C SER A 208 7.20 -1.46 8.71
N LEU A 209 7.28 -1.79 9.98
CA LEU A 209 6.13 -2.13 10.82
C LEU A 209 5.16 -0.96 10.98
N ASN A 210 5.69 0.25 11.16
CA ASN A 210 4.89 1.46 11.23
C ASN A 210 4.20 1.77 9.88
N ILE A 211 4.89 1.52 8.75
CA ILE A 211 4.28 1.60 7.42
C ILE A 211 3.15 0.57 7.28
N SER A 212 3.36 -0.66 7.75
CA SER A 212 2.34 -1.72 7.69
C SER A 212 1.11 -1.42 8.55
N THR A 213 1.30 -0.78 9.70
CA THR A 213 0.17 -0.28 10.51
C THR A 213 -0.55 0.89 9.82
N GLY A 214 0.12 1.60 8.93
CA GLY A 214 -0.45 2.64 8.08
C GLY A 214 -1.42 2.12 7.00
N VAL A 215 -1.40 0.82 6.69
CA VAL A 215 -2.45 0.19 5.86
C VAL A 215 -3.84 0.33 6.49
N LEU A 216 -3.92 0.55 7.82
CA LEU A 216 -5.15 0.92 8.52
C LEU A 216 -5.49 2.42 8.44
N GLY A 217 -4.84 3.19 7.58
CA GLY A 217 -5.19 4.59 7.30
C GLY A 217 -4.49 5.64 8.14
N ASP A 218 -3.52 5.27 8.99
CA ASP A 218 -2.74 6.25 9.75
C ASP A 218 -1.65 6.89 8.87
N LYS A 219 -2.07 7.84 8.05
CA LYS A 219 -1.19 8.60 7.14
C LYS A 219 -0.02 9.26 7.88
N LYS A 220 -0.22 9.65 9.13
CA LYS A 220 0.82 10.28 9.96
C LYS A 220 1.94 9.28 10.26
N LYS A 221 1.61 8.07 10.69
CA LYS A 221 2.59 7.01 10.95
C LYS A 221 3.32 6.58 9.68
N MET A 222 2.61 6.53 8.53
CA MET A 222 3.27 6.30 7.24
C MET A 222 4.29 7.39 6.93
N CYS A 223 3.93 8.65 7.11
CA CYS A 223 4.83 9.77 6.90
C CYS A 223 6.06 9.67 7.83
N GLU A 224 5.84 9.49 9.14
CA GLU A 224 6.91 9.35 10.14
C GLU A 224 7.88 8.20 9.80
N ALA A 225 7.36 7.07 9.37
CA ALA A 225 8.15 5.92 8.97
C ALA A 225 9.00 6.20 7.73
N LEU A 226 8.42 6.78 6.69
CA LEU A 226 9.12 7.12 5.46
C LEU A 226 10.20 8.18 5.69
N VAL A 227 9.94 9.17 6.54
CA VAL A 227 10.95 10.17 6.96
C VAL A 227 12.11 9.49 7.66
N SER A 228 11.85 8.57 8.59
CA SER A 228 12.91 7.83 9.30
C SER A 228 13.78 6.99 8.37
N ILE A 229 13.20 6.38 7.33
CA ILE A 229 13.97 5.72 6.27
C ILE A 229 14.81 6.75 5.50
N GLY A 230 14.20 7.85 5.11
CA GLY A 230 14.90 8.93 4.41
C GLY A 230 16.10 9.46 5.20
N ASP A 231 15.93 9.72 6.49
CA ASP A 231 17.00 10.17 7.39
C ASP A 231 18.12 9.13 7.49
N PHE A 232 17.79 7.86 7.68
CA PHE A 232 18.77 6.78 7.66
C PHE A 232 19.56 6.72 6.34
N LEU A 233 18.88 6.86 5.21
CA LEU A 233 19.53 6.85 3.89
C LEU A 233 20.46 8.06 3.70
N ILE A 234 20.12 9.21 4.30
CA ILE A 234 21.01 10.37 4.37
C ILE A 234 22.26 10.08 5.18
N ASP A 235 22.10 9.43 6.35
CA ASP A 235 23.22 9.08 7.23
C ASP A 235 24.21 8.10 6.58
N VAL A 236 23.73 7.23 5.70
CA VAL A 236 24.58 6.30 4.93
C VAL A 236 24.96 6.85 3.55
N GLU A 237 24.74 8.13 3.29
CA GLU A 237 25.09 8.85 2.07
C GLU A 237 24.42 8.31 0.79
N ASN A 238 23.29 7.60 0.92
CA ASN A 238 22.47 7.15 -0.22
C ASN A 238 21.40 8.18 -0.56
N TYR A 239 21.82 9.28 -1.14
CA TYR A 239 20.97 10.45 -1.37
C TYR A 239 19.85 10.21 -2.39
N ASN A 240 20.09 9.40 -3.42
CA ASN A 240 19.08 9.10 -4.45
C ASN A 240 17.87 8.37 -3.87
N GLU A 241 18.10 7.35 -3.06
CA GLU A 241 17.04 6.62 -2.38
C GLU A 241 16.37 7.50 -1.31
N ALA A 242 17.14 8.31 -0.60
CA ALA A 242 16.60 9.27 0.37
C ALA A 242 15.63 10.27 -0.30
N ILE A 243 15.92 10.73 -1.51
CA ILE A 243 15.03 11.58 -2.30
C ILE A 243 13.72 10.84 -2.59
N TYR A 244 13.80 9.59 -2.99
CA TYR A 244 12.61 8.78 -3.31
C TYR A 244 11.72 8.60 -2.07
N GLU A 245 12.26 8.13 -0.94
CA GLU A 245 11.50 7.87 0.28
C GLU A 245 10.90 9.15 0.87
N ASN A 246 11.68 10.25 0.92
CA ASN A 246 11.16 11.54 1.35
C ASN A 246 10.08 12.09 0.39
N SER A 247 10.21 11.87 -0.92
CA SER A 247 9.19 12.26 -1.90
C SER A 247 7.89 11.47 -1.70
N LEU A 248 7.99 10.20 -1.31
CA LEU A 248 6.84 9.39 -0.95
C LEU A 248 6.20 9.89 0.36
N ALA A 249 7.01 10.25 1.36
CA ALA A 249 6.55 10.82 2.63
C ALA A 249 5.71 12.10 2.41
N LEU A 250 6.07 12.95 1.43
CA LEU A 250 5.31 14.17 1.11
C LEU A 250 3.85 13.91 0.74
N LYS A 251 3.49 12.71 0.28
CA LYS A 251 2.10 12.35 -0.05
C LYS A 251 1.23 12.11 1.17
N PHE A 252 1.86 11.81 2.32
CA PHE A 252 1.18 11.41 3.55
C PHE A 252 1.42 12.38 4.71
N CYS A 253 2.34 13.33 4.57
CA CYS A 253 2.71 14.25 5.63
C CYS A 253 1.63 15.32 5.89
N ASP A 254 1.52 15.68 7.15
CA ASP A 254 0.80 16.86 7.59
C ASP A 254 1.63 18.13 7.29
N ASN A 255 0.97 19.28 7.41
CA ASN A 255 1.61 20.56 7.11
C ASN A 255 2.78 20.90 8.04
N ASP A 256 2.77 20.40 9.29
CA ASP A 256 3.78 20.66 10.30
C ASP A 256 5.11 19.93 10.08
N THR A 257 5.10 18.80 9.36
CA THR A 257 6.31 18.01 9.03
C THR A 257 6.82 18.28 7.61
N ARG A 258 6.00 18.91 6.78
CA ARG A 258 6.26 19.08 5.35
C ARG A 258 7.54 19.85 5.04
N PHE A 259 7.86 20.89 5.79
CA PHE A 259 9.06 21.69 5.56
C PHE A 259 10.36 20.89 5.80
N ALA A 260 10.37 20.03 6.83
CA ALA A 260 11.51 19.17 7.15
C ALA A 260 11.78 18.16 6.01
N ILE A 261 10.72 17.55 5.47
CA ILE A 261 10.83 16.60 4.36
C ILE A 261 11.35 17.31 3.10
N LEU A 262 10.82 18.50 2.80
CA LEU A 262 11.29 19.31 1.67
C LEU A 262 12.76 19.72 1.83
N TYR A 263 13.20 20.02 3.08
CA TYR A 263 14.60 20.26 3.39
C TYR A 263 15.46 19.02 3.10
N ASN A 264 15.06 17.85 3.58
CA ASN A 264 15.79 16.60 3.35
C ASN A 264 15.98 16.32 1.84
N ILE A 265 14.90 16.46 1.05
CA ILE A 265 14.98 16.30 -0.42
C ILE A 265 15.94 17.33 -1.02
N GLY A 266 15.82 18.58 -0.63
CA GLY A 266 16.70 19.66 -1.13
C GLY A 266 18.17 19.46 -0.73
N PHE A 267 18.41 18.95 0.49
CA PHE A 267 19.74 18.57 0.97
C PHE A 267 20.34 17.45 0.11
N CYS A 268 19.57 16.37 -0.13
CA CYS A 268 20.03 15.25 -0.93
C CYS A 268 20.38 15.67 -2.37
N PHE A 269 19.56 16.50 -3.02
CA PHE A 269 19.88 17.06 -4.33
C PHE A 269 21.17 17.92 -4.31
N ALA A 270 21.41 18.65 -3.21
CA ALA A 270 22.64 19.44 -3.09
C ALA A 270 23.89 18.53 -2.94
N MET A 271 23.75 17.40 -2.23
CA MET A 271 24.83 16.42 -2.10
C MET A 271 25.13 15.70 -3.41
N GLU A 272 24.12 15.48 -4.27
CA GLU A 272 24.26 14.95 -5.64
C GLU A 272 24.68 16.02 -6.66
N GLU A 273 25.01 17.22 -6.20
CA GLU A 273 25.40 18.38 -7.06
C GLU A 273 24.29 18.85 -8.04
N GLU A 274 23.06 18.44 -7.82
CA GLU A 274 21.89 18.87 -8.58
C GLU A 274 21.34 20.22 -8.09
N TRP A 275 22.12 21.27 -8.23
CA TRP A 275 21.90 22.59 -7.63
C TRP A 275 20.54 23.23 -7.94
N SER A 276 20.03 23.06 -9.16
CA SER A 276 18.73 23.58 -9.57
C SER A 276 17.57 22.91 -8.85
N SER A 277 17.61 21.59 -8.75
CA SER A 277 16.64 20.77 -8.00
C SER A 277 16.71 21.10 -6.52
N ALA A 278 17.92 21.15 -5.96
CA ALA A 278 18.17 21.55 -4.58
C ALA A 278 17.54 22.89 -4.24
N LEU A 279 17.81 23.94 -5.03
CA LEU A 279 17.23 25.27 -4.83
C LEU A 279 15.71 25.27 -4.85
N THR A 280 15.11 24.48 -5.75
CA THR A 280 13.66 24.36 -5.85
C THR A 280 13.05 23.83 -4.55
N TYR A 281 13.60 22.75 -3.99
CA TYR A 281 13.08 22.14 -2.77
C TYR A 281 13.41 22.93 -1.52
N LEU A 282 14.62 23.50 -1.42
CA LEU A 282 15.02 24.32 -0.28
C LEU A 282 14.22 25.61 -0.18
N ASN A 283 13.89 26.26 -1.31
CA ASN A 283 13.03 27.44 -1.28
C ASN A 283 11.60 27.09 -0.82
N LYS A 284 11.05 25.96 -1.28
CA LYS A 284 9.76 25.46 -0.77
C LYS A 284 9.81 25.15 0.72
N ALA A 285 10.90 24.54 1.21
CA ALA A 285 11.10 24.29 2.64
C ALA A 285 11.09 25.59 3.44
N ALA A 286 11.85 26.60 2.98
CA ALA A 286 11.91 27.91 3.62
C ALA A 286 10.55 28.63 3.66
N GLU A 287 9.77 28.55 2.58
CA GLU A 287 8.42 29.12 2.50
C GLU A 287 7.46 28.47 3.48
N GLU A 288 7.45 27.12 3.52
CA GLU A 288 6.59 26.36 4.43
C GLU A 288 6.99 26.57 5.90
N GLU A 289 8.29 26.55 6.22
CA GLU A 289 8.77 26.78 7.58
C GLU A 289 8.42 28.20 8.06
N LYS A 290 8.64 29.20 7.23
CA LYS A 290 8.24 30.58 7.54
C LYS A 290 6.75 30.71 7.77
N ARG A 291 5.94 29.99 7.01
CA ARG A 291 4.47 29.97 7.14
C ARG A 291 4.03 29.34 8.46
N PHE A 292 4.70 28.28 8.88
CA PHE A 292 4.31 27.47 10.04
C PHE A 292 4.93 27.97 11.35
N ILE A 293 6.25 28.28 11.34
CA ILE A 293 7.04 28.63 12.54
C ILE A 293 7.21 30.15 12.67
N GLY A 294 7.03 30.89 11.56
CA GLY A 294 7.23 32.35 11.50
C GLY A 294 8.68 32.78 11.25
N SER A 295 9.64 31.85 11.27
CA SER A 295 11.07 32.08 11.01
C SER A 295 11.59 30.99 10.08
N ILE A 296 12.76 31.22 9.49
CA ILE A 296 13.45 30.22 8.65
C ILE A 296 14.72 29.79 9.36
N ASP A 297 14.93 28.46 9.42
CA ASP A 297 16.15 27.89 10.03
C ASP A 297 17.40 28.36 9.27
N LYS A 298 18.45 28.61 10.03
CA LYS A 298 19.72 29.05 9.49
C LYS A 298 20.34 28.04 8.52
N ASN A 299 20.19 26.75 8.79
CA ASN A 299 20.75 25.69 7.94
C ASN A 299 20.14 25.73 6.55
N ILE A 300 18.81 25.95 6.43
CA ILE A 300 18.11 26.10 5.13
C ILE A 300 18.69 27.30 4.38
N LEU A 301 18.82 28.45 5.05
CA LEU A 301 19.35 29.66 4.42
C LEU A 301 20.80 29.51 3.97
N ASP A 302 21.64 28.86 4.76
CA ASP A 302 23.05 28.66 4.44
C ASP A 302 23.20 27.67 3.28
N LEU A 303 22.39 26.62 3.21
CA LEU A 303 22.40 25.67 2.09
C LEU A 303 21.88 26.32 0.80
N ILE A 304 20.85 27.16 0.86
CA ILE A 304 20.37 27.97 -0.30
C ILE A 304 21.50 28.90 -0.82
N LYS A 305 22.24 29.54 0.10
CA LYS A 305 23.36 30.41 -0.31
C LYS A 305 24.50 29.61 -0.97
N LEU A 306 24.75 28.40 -0.47
CA LEU A 306 25.74 27.47 -1.04
C LEU A 306 25.35 27.12 -2.50
N CYS A 307 24.12 26.64 -2.67
CA CYS A 307 23.60 26.21 -3.98
C CYS A 307 23.56 27.36 -5.01
N LYS A 308 23.35 28.62 -4.58
CA LYS A 308 23.36 29.77 -5.46
C LYS A 308 24.76 30.18 -5.95
N LYS A 309 25.83 29.72 -5.34
CA LYS A 309 27.21 30.01 -5.70
C LYS A 309 27.81 29.01 -6.69
N LYS A 310 27.12 27.86 -6.83
CA LYS A 310 27.51 26.77 -7.74
C LYS A 310 26.78 26.85 -9.07
#